data_b72f093c2cca66396014eba7a126f34d
#
_entry.id   b72f093c2cca66396014eba7a126f34d
#
_cell.length_a   1.000
_cell.length_b   1.000
_cell.length_c   1.000
_cell.angle_alpha   90.00
_cell.angle_beta   90.00
_cell.angle_gamma   90.00
#
_symmetry.space_group_name_H-M   'P 1'
#
loop_
_entity.id
_entity.type
_entity.pdbx_description
1 polymer ?
#
loop_
_entity_poly.entity_id
_entity_poly.type
_entity_poly.pdbx_seq_one_letter_code
_entity_poly.pdbx_strand_id
1 'polypeptide(L)'
;MRPESRQHGSHRGSTDRSRSARTPRSYRLAVGAAAAALVVPAALYLSTGAASAAGTNLVSNSGFESGSLSGWTCDSGTASIVSSPAHSGSHALAGTPSSSDDAQCTQTVSVTANTTYTLSAYVEGSYVYLGTTGGTDTWTPSATSWQQLSMQVTTGASQTSLTLYLHGWYAQPTYYADDVSLTAGTTSTGSPTPTSTGTPTASSSPTASASPTPTGTGTVGGGSVGKVAPYVDMSNNQEPMLYSAAKAGLKSYTAAFVISSGCSPIWGDTLPVTNDPTMDSDIATAKADGATPIVSFGGAGGTELAMACTTESSLQAAYQSVITHLGVTHIDFDIEGAPLDYTSDNDLRFQAIKALEAANPGLVVSVTLPVLPSGLAADGVAFLNLAKQDGARIDLINVMAMDYGSSFTGDMGQEAISAAENTLTQAKADWSGDTYANIGVTPMIGQNDNSAEVFSESDAQALVSWADSAHLGRLAFWSVDRDQPCSGSASGLPACSEISQSALDFTKIFDSYSG
;
A
#
# COMPACT_ATOMS: atom_id res chain seq x y z
N MET A 1 2.04 66.31 24.68
CA MET A 1 0.78 66.98 24.86
C MET A 1 -0.35 65.96 24.76
N ARG A 2 -0.90 65.54 25.89
CA ARG A 2 -2.28 65.07 26.07
C ARG A 2 -3.12 66.36 26.30
N PRO A 3 -4.47 66.35 26.12
CA PRO A 3 -5.43 65.58 26.91
C PRO A 3 -6.66 65.08 26.15
N GLU A 4 -7.29 63.99 26.69
CA GLU A 4 -8.55 63.94 27.50
C GLU A 4 -9.84 64.01 26.67
N SER A 5 -10.60 62.94 26.68
CA SER A 5 -11.69 62.44 27.52
C SER A 5 -13.05 63.13 27.32
N ARG A 6 -14.13 62.36 27.08
CA ARG A 6 -15.41 62.36 27.82
C ARG A 6 -16.40 61.34 27.19
N GLN A 7 -16.78 60.47 27.99
CA GLN A 7 -18.02 59.85 28.41
C GLN A 7 -19.34 60.66 28.17
N HIS A 8 -20.35 59.87 27.85
CA HIS A 8 -21.73 59.76 28.39
C HIS A 8 -22.62 59.17 27.25
N GLY A 9 -23.58 58.27 27.44
CA GLY A 9 -24.32 57.76 28.58
C GLY A 9 -25.55 57.05 28.10
N SER A 10 -25.83 55.97 28.77
CA SER A 10 -27.05 55.21 28.98
C SER A 10 -28.35 55.56 28.23
N HIS A 11 -29.09 54.50 27.72
CA HIS A 11 -30.41 54.14 28.27
C HIS A 11 -30.87 52.76 27.74
N ARG A 12 -31.12 51.88 28.67
CA ARG A 12 -32.17 50.88 28.90
C ARG A 12 -33.14 50.55 27.75
N GLY A 13 -33.32 49.26 27.57
CA GLY A 13 -34.49 48.66 26.96
C GLY A 13 -34.44 47.15 27.08
N SER A 14 -34.97 46.63 28.18
CA SER A 14 -35.25 45.23 28.50
C SER A 14 -36.35 44.69 27.58
N THR A 15 -36.18 43.51 26.99
CA THR A 15 -37.25 42.52 26.93
C THR A 15 -36.65 41.11 26.86
N ASP A 16 -36.88 40.43 27.90
CA ASP A 16 -36.78 39.01 28.17
C ASP A 16 -37.60 38.21 27.18
N ARG A 17 -37.02 37.17 26.54
CA ARG A 17 -37.74 36.00 26.08
C ARG A 17 -36.82 34.79 26.20
N SER A 18 -36.99 34.10 27.32
CA SER A 18 -36.63 32.74 27.54
C SER A 18 -37.05 31.81 26.39
N ARG A 19 -36.12 31.06 25.82
CA ARG A 19 -36.40 29.82 25.12
C ARG A 19 -35.66 28.67 25.80
N SER A 20 -36.51 27.84 26.42
CA SER A 20 -36.15 26.65 27.13
C SER A 20 -35.41 25.65 26.24
N ALA A 21 -34.28 25.15 26.73
CA ALA A 21 -33.60 23.96 26.24
C ALA A 21 -34.49 22.74 26.48
N ARG A 22 -34.78 21.98 25.43
CA ARG A 22 -35.39 20.66 25.53
C ARG A 22 -34.30 19.61 25.59
N THR A 23 -34.16 18.95 26.72
CA THR A 23 -33.43 17.71 26.89
C THR A 23 -34.18 16.54 26.24
N PRO A 24 -33.50 15.60 25.57
CA PRO A 24 -34.15 14.39 25.09
C PRO A 24 -34.43 13.40 26.24
N ARG A 25 -35.65 12.98 26.31
CA ARG A 25 -36.20 12.03 27.25
C ARG A 25 -35.76 10.61 26.86
N SER A 26 -35.03 9.95 27.75
CA SER A 26 -34.76 8.52 27.69
C SER A 26 -36.05 7.72 27.94
N TYR A 27 -36.50 6.93 26.97
CA TYR A 27 -37.54 5.93 27.16
C TYR A 27 -36.94 4.66 27.76
N ARG A 28 -37.31 4.38 29.01
CA ARG A 28 -37.16 3.05 29.61
C ARG A 28 -38.46 2.29 29.33
N LEU A 29 -38.40 1.25 28.50
CA LEU A 29 -39.49 0.26 28.42
C LEU A 29 -39.29 -0.76 29.52
N ALA A 30 -40.24 -0.81 30.43
CA ALA A 30 -40.43 -1.90 31.36
C ALA A 30 -41.25 -3.00 30.66
N VAL A 31 -40.71 -4.19 30.51
CA VAL A 31 -41.47 -5.38 30.09
C VAL A 31 -41.63 -6.29 31.31
N GLY A 32 -42.85 -6.44 31.69
CA GLY A 32 -43.25 -7.33 32.79
C GLY A 32 -43.15 -8.80 32.39
N ALA A 33 -42.73 -9.61 33.36
CA ALA A 33 -42.64 -11.05 33.29
C ALA A 33 -44.01 -11.73 33.30
N ALA A 34 -44.23 -12.66 32.38
CA ALA A 34 -45.20 -13.76 32.55
C ALA A 34 -44.48 -15.08 32.30
N ALA A 35 -44.30 -15.85 33.37
CA ALA A 35 -43.72 -17.17 33.32
C ALA A 35 -44.74 -18.20 32.81
N ALA A 36 -44.42 -18.93 31.77
CA ALA A 36 -45.00 -20.22 31.45
C ALA A 36 -43.90 -21.25 31.31
N ALA A 37 -43.85 -22.15 32.29
CA ALA A 37 -42.92 -23.25 32.31
C ALA A 37 -43.36 -24.33 31.32
N LEU A 38 -42.55 -24.60 30.31
CA LEU A 38 -42.60 -25.82 29.52
C LEU A 38 -41.28 -26.58 29.76
N VAL A 39 -41.37 -27.68 30.47
CA VAL A 39 -40.29 -28.63 30.68
C VAL A 39 -40.12 -29.45 29.42
N VAL A 40 -39.00 -29.22 28.70
CA VAL A 40 -38.51 -30.12 27.64
C VAL A 40 -37.22 -30.73 28.15
N PRO A 41 -37.03 -32.05 28.11
CA PRO A 41 -35.78 -32.67 28.59
C PRO A 41 -34.66 -32.30 27.60
N ALA A 42 -33.67 -31.55 28.07
CA ALA A 42 -32.44 -31.27 27.35
C ALA A 42 -31.59 -32.54 27.36
N ALA A 43 -31.49 -33.20 26.21
CA ALA A 43 -30.43 -34.13 25.97
C ALA A 43 -29.11 -33.34 25.90
N LEU A 44 -28.25 -33.50 26.93
CA LEU A 44 -26.89 -32.99 26.91
C LEU A 44 -26.11 -33.74 25.83
N TYR A 45 -25.98 -33.13 24.64
CA TYR A 45 -24.86 -33.46 23.75
C TYR A 45 -23.62 -32.79 24.34
N LEU A 46 -22.84 -33.54 25.11
CA LEU A 46 -21.45 -33.21 25.39
C LEU A 46 -20.70 -33.36 24.08
N SER A 47 -20.61 -32.26 23.31
CA SER A 47 -19.57 -32.11 22.29
C SER A 47 -18.26 -31.99 23.07
N THR A 48 -17.54 -33.08 23.19
CA THR A 48 -16.12 -33.05 23.50
C THR A 48 -15.43 -32.43 22.28
N GLY A 49 -15.39 -31.10 22.23
CA GLY A 49 -14.44 -30.40 21.42
C GLY A 49 -13.07 -30.88 21.88
N ALA A 50 -12.39 -31.65 21.02
CA ALA A 50 -10.99 -31.91 21.24
C ALA A 50 -10.30 -30.55 21.28
N ALA A 51 -9.82 -30.14 22.44
CA ALA A 51 -8.88 -29.04 22.55
C ALA A 51 -7.68 -29.48 21.71
N SER A 52 -7.51 -28.88 20.52
CA SER A 52 -6.27 -29.02 19.79
C SER A 52 -5.15 -28.60 20.73
N ALA A 53 -4.23 -29.51 21.01
CA ALA A 53 -3.05 -29.18 21.78
C ALA A 53 -2.38 -28.00 21.01
N ALA A 54 -2.34 -26.83 21.63
CA ALA A 54 -1.62 -25.70 21.09
C ALA A 54 -0.18 -26.15 20.81
N GLY A 55 0.30 -25.95 19.59
CA GLY A 55 1.67 -26.31 19.23
C GLY A 55 2.63 -25.62 20.21
N THR A 56 3.77 -26.26 20.48
CA THR A 56 4.80 -25.64 21.33
C THR A 56 5.29 -24.36 20.68
N ASN A 57 5.30 -23.24 21.40
CA ASN A 57 5.89 -22.00 20.92
C ASN A 57 7.40 -22.20 20.76
N LEU A 58 7.92 -21.90 19.56
CA LEU A 58 9.33 -22.08 19.22
C LEU A 58 10.18 -20.85 19.59
N VAL A 59 9.56 -19.71 19.92
CA VAL A 59 10.24 -18.48 20.30
C VAL A 59 10.75 -18.59 21.73
N SER A 60 12.06 -18.35 21.93
CA SER A 60 12.65 -18.28 23.25
C SER A 60 12.46 -16.88 23.85
N ASN A 61 12.28 -16.80 25.17
CA ASN A 61 12.05 -15.52 25.89
C ASN A 61 10.92 -14.71 25.22
N SER A 62 9.85 -15.35 24.87
CA SER A 62 8.77 -14.87 24.02
C SER A 62 7.97 -13.70 24.62
N GLY A 63 7.86 -13.64 25.97
CA GLY A 63 7.23 -12.56 26.73
C GLY A 63 8.27 -11.70 27.46
N PHE A 64 9.55 -11.77 27.09
CA PHE A 64 10.66 -10.99 27.66
C PHE A 64 10.81 -11.12 29.20
N GLU A 65 10.18 -12.11 29.81
CA GLU A 65 10.11 -12.32 31.27
C GLU A 65 11.46 -12.66 31.93
N SER A 66 12.50 -12.91 31.12
CA SER A 66 13.87 -12.99 31.66
C SER A 66 14.42 -11.64 32.17
N GLY A 67 13.71 -10.51 31.91
CA GLY A 67 14.17 -9.16 32.20
C GLY A 67 15.39 -8.73 31.36
N SER A 68 15.63 -9.42 30.26
CA SER A 68 16.77 -9.16 29.36
C SER A 68 16.40 -9.52 27.91
N LEU A 69 17.22 -9.06 26.95
CA LEU A 69 17.09 -9.41 25.53
C LEU A 69 17.65 -10.81 25.20
N SER A 70 17.75 -11.70 26.20
CA SER A 70 18.30 -13.05 26.00
C SER A 70 17.53 -13.80 24.90
N GLY A 71 18.24 -14.31 23.90
CA GLY A 71 17.66 -14.99 22.75
C GLY A 71 17.30 -14.07 21.59
N TRP A 72 17.31 -12.76 21.79
CA TRP A 72 17.08 -11.75 20.78
C TRP A 72 18.37 -10.99 20.45
N THR A 73 18.53 -10.64 19.20
CA THR A 73 19.59 -9.74 18.70
C THR A 73 18.90 -8.48 18.20
N CYS A 74 19.21 -7.34 18.81
CA CYS A 74 18.62 -6.06 18.45
C CYS A 74 19.70 -5.09 17.98
N ASP A 75 19.31 -4.09 17.22
CA ASP A 75 20.17 -3.00 16.79
C ASP A 75 20.74 -2.26 18.00
N SER A 76 21.99 -1.82 17.85
CA SER A 76 22.79 -1.40 19.00
C SER A 76 22.24 -0.14 19.68
N GLY A 77 21.77 -0.31 20.90
CA GLY A 77 21.30 0.81 21.74
C GLY A 77 19.86 1.25 21.49
N THR A 78 19.14 0.57 20.61
CA THR A 78 17.76 0.93 20.23
C THR A 78 16.69 0.15 21.00
N ALA A 79 17.05 -0.95 21.66
CA ALA A 79 16.11 -1.81 22.35
C ALA A 79 16.41 -1.95 23.83
N SER A 80 15.38 -2.08 24.65
CA SER A 80 15.45 -2.32 26.09
C SER A 80 14.27 -3.15 26.60
N ILE A 81 14.39 -3.71 27.80
CA ILE A 81 13.26 -4.36 28.47
C ILE A 81 12.65 -3.38 29.45
N VAL A 82 11.32 -3.26 29.40
CA VAL A 82 10.54 -2.39 30.29
C VAL A 82 9.59 -3.22 31.15
N SER A 83 9.20 -2.68 32.30
CA SER A 83 8.20 -3.30 33.18
C SER A 83 6.80 -2.67 33.01
N SER A 84 6.70 -1.64 32.19
CA SER A 84 5.45 -0.96 31.82
C SER A 84 5.69 -0.12 30.55
N PRO A 85 4.79 -0.22 29.53
CA PRO A 85 3.67 -1.14 29.49
C PRO A 85 4.13 -2.60 29.30
N ALA A 86 3.34 -3.58 29.75
CA ALA A 86 3.49 -5.00 29.46
C ALA A 86 2.11 -5.56 29.13
N HIS A 87 2.02 -6.44 28.10
CA HIS A 87 0.75 -7.07 27.72
C HIS A 87 0.39 -8.19 28.68
N SER A 88 1.37 -9.04 28.99
CA SER A 88 1.25 -10.07 30.01
C SER A 88 2.47 -10.09 30.92
N GLY A 89 2.44 -10.87 32.01
CA GLY A 89 3.60 -11.00 32.90
C GLY A 89 4.05 -9.69 33.55
N SER A 90 5.35 -9.39 33.46
CA SER A 90 5.99 -8.26 34.13
C SER A 90 6.94 -7.46 33.25
N HIS A 91 7.18 -7.90 32.04
CA HIS A 91 8.17 -7.29 31.14
C HIS A 91 7.66 -7.27 29.69
N ALA A 92 8.15 -6.31 28.91
CA ALA A 92 7.95 -6.23 27.47
C ALA A 92 9.20 -5.67 26.80
N LEU A 93 9.35 -5.88 25.50
CA LEU A 93 10.32 -5.20 24.65
C LEU A 93 9.89 -3.74 24.43
N ALA A 94 10.81 -2.81 24.51
CA ALA A 94 10.68 -1.45 24.01
C ALA A 94 11.77 -1.22 22.94
N GLY A 95 11.35 -0.95 21.71
CA GLY A 95 12.22 -0.53 20.62
C GLY A 95 12.04 0.96 20.37
N THR A 96 13.15 1.70 20.24
CA THR A 96 13.14 3.15 20.06
C THR A 96 13.80 3.50 18.73
N PRO A 97 13.01 3.63 17.65
CA PRO A 97 13.53 4.03 16.34
C PRO A 97 14.16 5.41 16.36
N SER A 98 15.04 5.63 15.42
CA SER A 98 15.63 6.94 15.13
C SER A 98 15.35 7.33 13.67
N SER A 99 15.80 8.49 13.22
CA SER A 99 15.70 8.87 11.81
C SER A 99 16.48 7.97 10.84
N SER A 100 17.36 7.10 11.36
CA SER A 100 18.25 6.23 10.55
C SER A 100 18.25 4.78 11.01
N ASP A 101 17.37 4.40 11.93
CA ASP A 101 17.34 3.05 12.53
C ASP A 101 15.91 2.76 12.98
N ASP A 102 15.34 1.64 12.56
CA ASP A 102 13.97 1.21 12.86
C ASP A 102 13.85 0.42 14.18
N ALA A 103 14.95 0.28 14.91
CA ALA A 103 15.05 -0.45 16.18
C ALA A 103 14.70 -1.93 16.04
N GLN A 104 15.24 -2.61 15.03
CA GLN A 104 14.93 -4.01 14.76
C GLN A 104 15.49 -4.94 15.83
N CYS A 105 14.67 -5.92 16.23
CA CYS A 105 15.04 -7.06 17.06
C CYS A 105 14.74 -8.36 16.34
N THR A 106 15.71 -9.27 16.24
CA THR A 106 15.59 -10.54 15.52
C THR A 106 15.81 -11.74 16.41
N GLN A 107 15.19 -12.87 16.07
CA GLN A 107 15.49 -14.18 16.66
C GLN A 107 15.43 -15.27 15.60
N THR A 108 16.50 -16.09 15.47
CA THR A 108 16.49 -17.26 14.59
C THR A 108 16.02 -18.49 15.35
N VAL A 109 14.97 -19.14 14.84
CA VAL A 109 14.37 -20.35 15.41
C VAL A 109 14.52 -21.54 14.45
N SER A 110 14.62 -22.76 15.01
CA SER A 110 14.62 -23.98 14.20
C SER A 110 13.20 -24.39 13.86
N VAL A 111 12.97 -24.69 12.59
CA VAL A 111 11.65 -25.07 12.05
C VAL A 111 11.73 -26.36 11.24
N THR A 112 10.58 -26.96 10.96
CA THR A 112 10.46 -28.12 10.06
C THR A 112 10.12 -27.64 8.66
N ALA A 113 10.80 -28.17 7.65
CA ALA A 113 10.54 -27.88 6.25
C ALA A 113 9.10 -28.25 5.83
N ASN A 114 8.55 -27.59 4.81
CA ASN A 114 7.19 -27.79 4.28
C ASN A 114 6.11 -27.75 5.38
N THR A 115 6.26 -26.84 6.34
CA THR A 115 5.35 -26.74 7.50
C THR A 115 4.83 -25.30 7.60
N THR A 116 3.51 -25.18 7.75
CA THR A 116 2.88 -23.89 8.01
C THR A 116 2.88 -23.59 9.50
N TYR A 117 3.37 -22.41 9.85
CA TYR A 117 3.41 -21.86 11.21
C TYR A 117 2.49 -20.65 11.30
N THR A 118 1.97 -20.39 12.51
CA THR A 118 1.39 -19.10 12.86
C THR A 118 2.42 -18.32 13.66
N LEU A 119 2.84 -17.16 13.13
CA LEU A 119 3.64 -16.16 13.83
C LEU A 119 2.69 -15.10 14.38
N SER A 120 2.82 -14.72 15.65
CA SER A 120 2.04 -13.64 16.26
C SER A 120 2.83 -12.93 17.36
N ALA A 121 2.47 -11.67 17.62
CA ALA A 121 2.95 -10.89 18.76
C ALA A 121 1.86 -9.91 19.20
N TYR A 122 1.88 -9.46 20.45
CA TYR A 122 1.14 -8.29 20.86
C TYR A 122 2.05 -7.07 20.77
N VAL A 123 1.55 -5.99 20.17
CA VAL A 123 2.31 -4.75 19.97
C VAL A 123 1.50 -3.52 20.39
N GLU A 124 2.21 -2.46 20.77
CA GLU A 124 1.66 -1.12 21.03
C GLU A 124 2.64 -0.08 20.48
N GLY A 125 2.14 0.91 19.74
CA GLY A 125 2.95 1.95 19.10
C GLY A 125 2.46 2.28 17.69
N SER A 126 3.22 3.12 17.00
CA SER A 126 2.97 3.50 15.61
C SER A 126 3.94 2.75 14.70
N TYR A 127 3.43 2.27 13.55
CA TYR A 127 4.21 1.59 12.53
C TYR A 127 5.07 0.45 13.11
N VAL A 128 4.41 -0.51 13.77
CA VAL A 128 5.08 -1.68 14.36
C VAL A 128 4.92 -2.88 13.45
N TYR A 129 6.03 -3.53 13.14
CA TYR A 129 6.14 -4.65 12.20
C TYR A 129 6.50 -5.95 12.93
N LEU A 130 5.94 -7.06 12.47
CA LEU A 130 6.26 -8.43 12.87
C LEU A 130 6.40 -9.28 11.61
N GLY A 131 7.56 -9.90 11.40
CA GLY A 131 7.78 -10.67 10.17
C GLY A 131 8.91 -11.69 10.26
N THR A 132 9.32 -12.18 9.09
CA THR A 132 10.44 -13.11 8.93
C THR A 132 11.42 -12.59 7.88
N THR A 133 12.71 -12.62 8.18
CA THR A 133 13.75 -12.15 7.26
C THR A 133 13.72 -12.93 5.94
N GLY A 134 13.57 -12.24 4.83
CA GLY A 134 13.41 -12.83 3.49
C GLY A 134 12.05 -13.51 3.29
N GLY A 135 11.04 -13.17 4.08
CA GLY A 135 9.68 -13.67 4.01
C GLY A 135 8.67 -12.53 4.15
N THR A 136 7.47 -12.86 4.60
CA THR A 136 6.37 -11.91 4.80
C THR A 136 6.42 -11.25 6.16
N ASP A 137 5.73 -10.13 6.30
CA ASP A 137 5.43 -9.46 7.57
C ASP A 137 3.94 -9.10 7.72
N THR A 138 3.61 -8.60 8.89
CA THR A 138 2.35 -7.96 9.23
C THR A 138 2.64 -6.78 10.16
N TRP A 139 1.86 -5.72 10.08
CA TRP A 139 2.15 -4.50 10.82
C TRP A 139 0.87 -3.73 11.18
N THR A 140 1.02 -2.70 11.98
CA THR A 140 -0.05 -1.77 12.32
C THR A 140 0.43 -0.33 12.19
N PRO A 141 -0.35 0.56 11.54
CA PRO A 141 0.00 1.98 11.47
C PRO A 141 -0.12 2.68 12.83
N SER A 142 -1.01 2.18 13.70
CA SER A 142 -1.22 2.77 15.01
C SER A 142 -1.94 1.80 15.95
N ALA A 143 -1.24 1.35 16.97
CA ALA A 143 -1.80 0.60 18.09
C ALA A 143 -1.72 1.46 19.36
N THR A 144 -2.81 2.16 19.70
CA THR A 144 -2.90 3.00 20.92
C THR A 144 -3.10 2.20 22.19
N SER A 145 -3.22 0.90 22.09
CA SER A 145 -3.24 -0.10 23.14
C SER A 145 -2.79 -1.42 22.54
N TRP A 146 -2.47 -2.41 23.37
CA TRP A 146 -2.01 -3.71 22.91
C TRP A 146 -2.92 -4.31 21.82
N GLN A 147 -2.37 -4.54 20.65
CA GLN A 147 -2.99 -5.14 19.46
C GLN A 147 -2.22 -6.41 19.09
N GLN A 148 -2.91 -7.47 18.73
CA GLN A 148 -2.24 -8.67 18.23
C GLN A 148 -2.02 -8.54 16.71
N LEU A 149 -0.76 -8.66 16.32
CA LEU A 149 -0.38 -8.97 14.94
C LEU A 149 -0.30 -10.48 14.78
N SER A 150 -0.72 -11.01 13.64
CA SER A 150 -0.70 -12.46 13.39
C SER A 150 -0.66 -12.76 11.90
N MET A 151 0.21 -13.71 11.50
CA MET A 151 0.38 -14.12 10.11
C MET A 151 0.70 -15.60 9.99
N GLN A 152 0.51 -16.16 8.79
CA GLN A 152 0.92 -17.53 8.47
C GLN A 152 2.27 -17.49 7.74
N VAL A 153 3.16 -18.39 8.12
CA VAL A 153 4.47 -18.57 7.48
C VAL A 153 4.62 -20.03 7.09
N THR A 154 4.84 -20.30 5.81
CA THR A 154 5.08 -21.66 5.31
C THR A 154 6.53 -21.84 4.90
N THR A 155 7.20 -22.79 5.53
CA THR A 155 8.62 -23.08 5.25
C THR A 155 8.80 -23.84 3.96
N GLY A 156 9.83 -23.48 3.20
CA GLY A 156 10.22 -24.17 1.96
C GLY A 156 10.70 -25.60 2.18
N ALA A 157 10.88 -26.35 1.08
CA ALA A 157 11.22 -27.78 1.10
C ALA A 157 12.56 -28.14 1.77
N SER A 158 13.49 -27.19 1.86
CA SER A 158 14.79 -27.35 2.52
C SER A 158 15.01 -26.41 3.70
N GLN A 159 14.01 -25.61 4.06
CA GLN A 159 14.13 -24.59 5.09
C GLN A 159 14.01 -25.20 6.47
N THR A 160 15.07 -25.08 7.28
CA THR A 160 15.15 -25.64 8.64
C THR A 160 15.33 -24.58 9.72
N SER A 161 15.33 -23.30 9.33
CA SER A 161 15.36 -22.16 10.26
C SER A 161 14.56 -20.98 9.69
N LEU A 162 14.01 -20.16 10.60
CA LEU A 162 13.39 -18.87 10.30
C LEU A 162 14.05 -17.82 11.19
N THR A 163 14.34 -16.67 10.65
CA THR A 163 14.72 -15.50 11.45
C THR A 163 13.50 -14.59 11.53
N LEU A 164 12.93 -14.48 12.73
CA LEU A 164 11.81 -13.61 13.04
C LEU A 164 12.33 -12.21 13.33
N TYR A 165 11.54 -11.18 13.06
CA TYR A 165 11.85 -9.83 13.48
C TYR A 165 10.64 -9.08 14.04
N LEU A 166 10.95 -8.09 14.87
CA LEU A 166 10.09 -7.01 15.32
C LEU A 166 10.83 -5.71 15.08
N HIS A 167 10.20 -4.72 14.48
CA HIS A 167 10.78 -3.37 14.38
C HIS A 167 9.69 -2.30 14.37
N GLY A 168 10.08 -1.07 14.63
CA GLY A 168 9.25 0.11 14.42
C GLY A 168 9.47 0.68 13.00
N TRP A 169 9.31 1.99 12.86
CA TRP A 169 9.62 2.69 11.64
C TRP A 169 10.47 3.92 11.93
N TYR A 170 11.26 4.33 10.98
CA TYR A 170 12.17 5.48 11.08
C TYR A 170 11.44 6.72 11.61
N ALA A 171 12.09 7.43 12.52
CA ALA A 171 11.57 8.63 13.17
C ALA A 171 10.22 8.48 13.93
N GLN A 172 9.72 7.24 14.10
CA GLN A 172 8.52 6.99 14.89
C GLN A 172 8.82 6.91 16.39
N PRO A 173 7.81 7.12 17.26
CA PRO A 173 7.97 6.92 18.71
C PRO A 173 8.35 5.49 19.08
N THR A 174 8.81 5.30 20.32
CA THR A 174 9.06 3.98 20.91
C THR A 174 7.84 3.07 20.73
N TYR A 175 8.07 1.88 20.16
CA TYR A 175 7.09 0.82 20.13
C TYR A 175 7.34 -0.20 21.25
N TYR A 176 6.31 -0.97 21.58
CA TYR A 176 6.39 -2.07 22.55
C TYR A 176 5.94 -3.36 21.89
N ALA A 177 6.55 -4.50 22.31
CA ALA A 177 6.14 -5.83 21.85
C ALA A 177 6.23 -6.84 22.98
N ASP A 178 5.30 -7.80 22.97
CA ASP A 178 5.20 -8.82 24.01
C ASP A 178 4.53 -10.10 23.44
N ASP A 179 4.64 -11.21 24.18
CA ASP A 179 3.98 -12.49 23.88
C ASP A 179 4.18 -12.98 22.44
N VAL A 180 5.41 -12.91 21.93
CA VAL A 180 5.77 -13.36 20.58
C VAL A 180 5.61 -14.88 20.48
N SER A 181 4.97 -15.38 19.45
CA SER A 181 4.67 -16.79 19.31
C SER A 181 4.87 -17.28 17.88
N LEU A 182 5.60 -18.39 17.73
CA LEU A 182 5.67 -19.16 16.49
C LEU A 182 5.24 -20.61 16.79
N THR A 183 4.07 -21.00 16.30
CA THR A 183 3.49 -22.33 16.56
C THR A 183 3.15 -23.03 15.26
N ALA A 184 3.50 -24.34 15.14
CA ALA A 184 3.11 -25.11 13.97
C ALA A 184 1.58 -25.27 13.90
N GLY A 185 1.01 -25.03 12.74
CA GLY A 185 -0.39 -25.32 12.47
C GLY A 185 -0.65 -26.83 12.57
N THR A 186 -1.80 -27.22 13.13
CA THR A 186 -2.22 -28.63 13.12
C THR A 186 -2.65 -29.00 11.71
N THR A 187 -1.81 -29.75 10.99
CA THR A 187 -2.21 -30.34 9.71
C THR A 187 -3.31 -31.36 9.99
N SER A 188 -4.53 -31.06 9.56
CA SER A 188 -5.59 -32.06 9.44
C SER A 188 -5.17 -33.07 8.35
N THR A 189 -4.59 -34.18 8.74
CA THR A 189 -4.35 -35.31 7.84
C THR A 189 -5.68 -35.99 7.53
N GLY A 190 -6.44 -35.42 6.62
CA GLY A 190 -7.52 -36.07 5.91
C GLY A 190 -6.96 -36.72 4.65
N SER A 191 -6.51 -37.98 4.77
CA SER A 191 -6.17 -38.80 3.61
C SER A 191 -7.45 -39.16 2.85
N PRO A 192 -7.65 -38.79 1.59
CA PRO A 192 -8.67 -39.42 0.77
C PRO A 192 -8.13 -40.77 0.28
N THR A 193 -8.77 -41.82 0.71
CA THR A 193 -8.61 -43.20 0.13
C THR A 193 -9.00 -43.14 -1.35
N PRO A 194 -8.15 -43.56 -2.31
CA PRO A 194 -8.54 -43.62 -3.69
C PRO A 194 -9.42 -44.85 -3.93
N THR A 195 -10.67 -44.63 -4.25
CA THR A 195 -11.54 -45.66 -4.79
C THR A 195 -11.24 -45.77 -6.29
N SER A 196 -10.58 -46.87 -6.65
CA SER A 196 -10.41 -47.26 -8.05
C SER A 196 -11.73 -47.77 -8.58
N THR A 197 -12.20 -47.25 -9.71
CA THR A 197 -12.83 -48.05 -10.81
C THR A 197 -13.21 -47.08 -11.95
N GLY A 198 -12.81 -47.45 -13.16
CA GLY A 198 -13.33 -46.89 -14.40
C GLY A 198 -12.26 -46.60 -15.44
N THR A 199 -11.90 -47.57 -16.24
CA THR A 199 -11.14 -47.42 -17.49
C THR A 199 -11.95 -46.57 -18.47
N PRO A 200 -11.48 -45.44 -18.97
CA PRO A 200 -12.06 -44.81 -20.15
C PRO A 200 -11.30 -45.27 -21.41
N THR A 201 -12.09 -45.68 -22.37
CA THR A 201 -11.76 -46.01 -23.74
C THR A 201 -11.12 -44.82 -24.46
N ALA A 202 -10.05 -45.07 -25.20
CA ALA A 202 -9.38 -44.10 -26.05
C ALA A 202 -10.33 -43.52 -27.10
N SER A 203 -10.39 -42.21 -27.16
CA SER A 203 -10.96 -41.47 -28.28
C SER A 203 -9.92 -40.49 -28.82
N SER A 204 -9.77 -40.55 -30.11
CA SER A 204 -8.92 -39.88 -31.06
C SER A 204 -8.45 -38.46 -30.75
N SER A 205 -7.13 -38.26 -30.88
CA SER A 205 -6.45 -36.95 -30.94
C SER A 205 -7.02 -36.06 -32.06
N PRO A 206 -7.24 -34.78 -31.80
CA PRO A 206 -7.26 -33.80 -32.88
C PRO A 206 -5.83 -33.30 -33.17
N THR A 207 -5.58 -33.17 -34.44
CA THR A 207 -4.38 -32.70 -35.11
C THR A 207 -3.93 -31.32 -34.57
N ALA A 208 -2.64 -31.22 -34.25
CA ALA A 208 -1.99 -29.98 -33.89
C ALA A 208 -2.17 -28.91 -35.00
N SER A 209 -2.83 -27.84 -34.67
CA SER A 209 -2.84 -26.63 -35.47
C SER A 209 -1.66 -25.76 -35.02
N ALA A 210 -0.93 -25.27 -36.00
CA ALA A 210 0.30 -24.49 -35.81
C ALA A 210 0.09 -23.28 -34.90
N SER A 211 0.98 -23.17 -33.93
CA SER A 211 1.17 -21.97 -33.11
C SER A 211 1.57 -20.80 -34.00
N PRO A 212 0.90 -19.66 -33.93
CA PRO A 212 1.42 -18.45 -34.56
C PRO A 212 2.63 -17.96 -33.78
N THR A 213 3.73 -17.80 -34.48
CA THR A 213 4.92 -17.07 -34.02
C THR A 213 4.51 -15.65 -33.66
N PRO A 214 4.82 -15.13 -32.45
CA PRO A 214 4.59 -13.72 -32.14
C PRO A 214 5.65 -12.87 -32.82
N THR A 215 5.34 -12.40 -34.02
CA THR A 215 5.97 -11.22 -34.60
C THR A 215 5.04 -10.04 -34.34
N GLY A 216 5.21 -9.41 -33.21
CA GLY A 216 4.53 -8.20 -32.84
C GLY A 216 5.52 -7.22 -32.23
N THR A 217 6.25 -6.50 -33.06
CA THR A 217 6.70 -5.16 -32.71
C THR A 217 5.43 -4.33 -32.60
N GLY A 218 4.80 -4.37 -31.43
CA GLY A 218 3.69 -3.51 -31.09
C GLY A 218 4.24 -2.10 -30.89
N THR A 219 4.20 -1.30 -31.93
CA THR A 219 4.25 0.15 -31.79
C THR A 219 3.00 0.53 -30.99
N VAL A 220 3.18 0.93 -29.74
CA VAL A 220 2.13 1.54 -28.93
C VAL A 220 1.64 2.76 -29.72
N GLY A 221 0.40 2.72 -30.19
CA GLY A 221 -0.24 3.87 -30.80
C GLY A 221 -0.45 4.92 -29.71
N GLY A 222 0.52 5.81 -29.53
CA GLY A 222 0.49 6.86 -28.55
C GLY A 222 -0.57 7.89 -28.87
N GLY A 223 -1.76 7.72 -28.33
CA GLY A 223 -2.61 8.85 -28.03
C GLY A 223 -1.95 9.65 -26.89
N SER A 224 -2.06 10.98 -26.91
CA SER A 224 -1.48 11.86 -25.89
C SER A 224 -2.06 11.66 -24.47
N VAL A 225 -2.98 10.73 -24.30
CA VAL A 225 -3.62 10.37 -23.04
C VAL A 225 -2.63 9.59 -22.17
N GLY A 226 -2.35 10.11 -20.98
CA GLY A 226 -1.47 9.45 -19.99
C GLY A 226 0.01 9.81 -20.11
N LYS A 227 0.42 10.77 -20.96
CA LYS A 227 1.79 11.29 -20.98
C LYS A 227 2.12 12.18 -19.80
N VAL A 228 1.16 12.97 -19.33
CA VAL A 228 1.21 13.67 -18.05
C VAL A 228 0.06 13.13 -17.20
N ALA A 229 0.40 12.42 -16.13
CA ALA A 229 -0.60 11.75 -15.30
C ALA A 229 -0.19 11.76 -13.82
N PRO A 230 -0.19 12.94 -13.18
CA PRO A 230 0.15 13.05 -11.76
C PRO A 230 -0.81 12.24 -10.89
N TYR A 231 -0.32 11.81 -9.74
CA TYR A 231 -1.10 11.06 -8.76
C TYR A 231 -2.08 11.96 -8.03
N VAL A 232 -3.24 11.39 -7.72
CA VAL A 232 -4.27 11.95 -6.85
C VAL A 232 -4.57 10.92 -5.79
N ASP A 233 -4.40 11.28 -4.52
CA ASP A 233 -4.79 10.43 -3.40
C ASP A 233 -6.31 10.52 -3.22
N MET A 234 -7.03 9.52 -3.73
CA MET A 234 -8.50 9.49 -3.72
C MET A 234 -9.07 9.36 -2.29
N SER A 235 -8.25 9.03 -1.30
CA SER A 235 -8.66 8.96 0.12
C SER A 235 -8.47 10.26 0.91
N ASN A 236 -7.86 11.27 0.32
CA ASN A 236 -7.35 12.46 1.01
C ASN A 236 -8.35 13.64 1.12
N ASN A 237 -9.58 13.53 0.62
CA ASN A 237 -10.57 14.61 0.59
C ASN A 237 -10.07 15.93 -0.04
N GLN A 238 -9.14 15.84 -1.00
CA GLN A 238 -8.57 16.96 -1.75
C GLN A 238 -9.11 17.03 -3.20
N GLU A 239 -10.25 16.41 -3.48
CA GLU A 239 -10.90 16.38 -4.81
C GLU A 239 -11.03 17.76 -5.46
N PRO A 240 -11.20 18.89 -4.71
CA PRO A 240 -11.19 20.22 -5.29
C PRO A 240 -9.89 20.55 -6.03
N MET A 241 -8.75 19.97 -5.64
CA MET A 241 -7.48 20.14 -6.36
C MET A 241 -7.50 19.41 -7.71
N LEU A 242 -8.01 18.16 -7.75
CA LEU A 242 -8.21 17.42 -9.00
C LEU A 242 -9.13 18.18 -9.96
N TYR A 243 -10.26 18.72 -9.48
CA TYR A 243 -11.18 19.49 -10.33
C TYR A 243 -10.54 20.77 -10.86
N SER A 244 -9.72 21.42 -10.02
CA SER A 244 -8.99 22.63 -10.41
C SER A 244 -7.95 22.32 -11.47
N ALA A 245 -7.21 21.22 -11.34
CA ALA A 245 -6.22 20.75 -12.29
C ALA A 245 -6.86 20.35 -13.62
N ALA A 246 -7.98 19.61 -13.60
CA ALA A 246 -8.73 19.24 -14.79
C ALA A 246 -9.22 20.48 -15.58
N LYS A 247 -9.79 21.48 -14.86
CA LYS A 247 -10.20 22.75 -15.46
C LYS A 247 -9.02 23.59 -15.97
N ALA A 248 -7.85 23.46 -15.38
CA ALA A 248 -6.63 24.12 -15.84
C ALA A 248 -6.04 23.49 -17.11
N GLY A 249 -6.42 22.26 -17.45
CA GLY A 249 -5.99 21.62 -18.68
C GLY A 249 -5.48 20.20 -18.55
N LEU A 250 -5.29 19.69 -17.33
CA LEU A 250 -4.85 18.31 -17.07
C LEU A 250 -5.73 17.31 -17.82
N LYS A 251 -5.14 16.39 -18.58
CA LYS A 251 -5.85 15.43 -19.43
C LYS A 251 -5.93 14.03 -18.84
N SER A 252 -4.97 13.69 -17.99
CA SER A 252 -4.93 12.41 -17.31
C SER A 252 -4.39 12.56 -15.90
N TYR A 253 -4.79 11.68 -15.00
CA TYR A 253 -4.26 11.58 -13.65
C TYR A 253 -4.22 10.11 -13.22
N THR A 254 -3.42 9.79 -12.24
CA THR A 254 -3.34 8.45 -11.64
C THR A 254 -4.15 8.45 -10.34
N ALA A 255 -5.30 7.78 -10.37
CA ALA A 255 -6.17 7.64 -9.20
C ALA A 255 -5.58 6.60 -8.24
N ALA A 256 -5.12 7.04 -7.09
CA ALA A 256 -4.38 6.27 -6.09
C ALA A 256 -5.17 6.16 -4.78
N PHE A 257 -5.24 5.07 -4.07
CA PHE A 257 -4.81 3.75 -4.48
C PHE A 257 -5.94 2.75 -4.28
N VAL A 258 -6.00 1.74 -5.14
CA VAL A 258 -6.87 0.58 -4.93
C VAL A 258 -6.10 -0.48 -4.18
N ILE A 259 -6.55 -0.79 -2.98
CA ILE A 259 -6.03 -1.84 -2.10
C ILE A 259 -7.08 -2.93 -1.88
N SER A 260 -6.87 -3.84 -0.92
CA SER A 260 -7.74 -4.97 -0.70
C SER A 260 -8.43 -4.97 0.66
N SER A 261 -9.66 -5.48 0.67
CA SER A 261 -10.32 -6.02 1.87
C SER A 261 -10.65 -7.48 1.61
N GLY A 262 -9.81 -8.39 2.09
CA GLY A 262 -9.74 -9.74 1.54
C GLY A 262 -9.42 -9.68 0.05
N CYS A 263 -10.04 -10.48 -0.81
CA CYS A 263 -9.85 -10.40 -2.27
C CYS A 263 -10.86 -9.45 -2.95
N SER A 264 -11.27 -8.37 -2.29
CA SER A 264 -12.18 -7.36 -2.84
C SER A 264 -11.46 -6.03 -2.98
N PRO A 265 -11.47 -5.38 -4.16
CA PRO A 265 -10.83 -4.08 -4.34
C PRO A 265 -11.63 -3.00 -3.61
N ILE A 266 -10.90 -2.21 -2.80
CA ILE A 266 -11.41 -1.03 -2.10
C ILE A 266 -10.52 0.17 -2.43
N TRP A 267 -11.06 1.38 -2.37
CA TRP A 267 -10.23 2.56 -2.27
C TRP A 267 -9.54 2.58 -0.91
N GLY A 268 -8.46 3.29 -0.77
CA GLY A 268 -7.59 3.30 0.42
C GLY A 268 -8.27 3.57 1.76
N ASP A 269 -9.57 3.86 1.75
CA ASP A 269 -10.38 4.00 2.95
C ASP A 269 -11.07 2.68 3.41
N THR A 270 -12.31 2.45 3.02
CA THR A 270 -13.08 1.25 3.44
C THR A 270 -14.16 0.83 2.45
N LEU A 271 -14.39 1.59 1.38
CA LEU A 271 -15.50 1.32 0.46
C LEU A 271 -15.03 0.51 -0.76
N PRO A 272 -15.82 -0.48 -1.20
CA PRO A 272 -15.54 -1.20 -2.44
C PRO A 272 -15.52 -0.26 -3.64
N VAL A 273 -14.52 -0.35 -4.50
CA VAL A 273 -14.41 0.47 -5.73
C VAL A 273 -15.68 0.44 -6.57
N THR A 274 -16.37 -0.70 -6.61
CA THR A 274 -17.62 -0.85 -7.37
C THR A 274 -18.87 -0.34 -6.66
N ASN A 275 -18.73 0.24 -5.47
CA ASN A 275 -19.84 0.74 -4.66
C ASN A 275 -19.42 1.94 -3.79
N ASP A 276 -18.65 2.85 -4.36
CA ASP A 276 -18.26 4.10 -3.74
C ASP A 276 -18.83 5.29 -4.52
N PRO A 277 -20.04 5.77 -4.14
CA PRO A 277 -20.69 6.85 -4.88
C PRO A 277 -19.92 8.19 -4.80
N THR A 278 -19.07 8.39 -3.80
CA THR A 278 -18.24 9.60 -3.67
C THR A 278 -17.14 9.56 -4.72
N MET A 279 -16.34 8.53 -4.73
CA MET A 279 -15.26 8.37 -5.71
C MET A 279 -15.78 8.30 -7.14
N ASP A 280 -16.92 7.63 -7.37
CA ASP A 280 -17.59 7.61 -8.68
C ASP A 280 -17.97 9.02 -9.14
N SER A 281 -18.51 9.85 -8.23
CA SER A 281 -18.85 11.25 -8.51
C SER A 281 -17.63 12.10 -8.83
N ASP A 282 -16.53 11.90 -8.09
CA ASP A 282 -15.31 12.67 -8.26
C ASP A 282 -14.63 12.34 -9.58
N ILE A 283 -14.53 11.06 -9.91
CA ILE A 283 -14.02 10.60 -11.21
C ILE A 283 -14.91 11.09 -12.36
N ALA A 284 -16.24 11.06 -12.21
CA ALA A 284 -17.16 11.56 -13.22
C ALA A 284 -17.01 13.07 -13.41
N THR A 285 -16.79 13.83 -12.33
CA THR A 285 -16.57 15.29 -12.38
C THR A 285 -15.27 15.60 -13.12
N ALA A 286 -14.17 14.94 -12.77
CA ALA A 286 -12.89 15.12 -13.46
C ALA A 286 -12.98 14.75 -14.95
N LYS A 287 -13.68 13.66 -15.30
CA LYS A 287 -13.93 13.26 -16.69
C LYS A 287 -14.76 14.31 -17.45
N ALA A 288 -15.76 14.92 -16.81
CA ALA A 288 -16.56 15.98 -17.42
C ALA A 288 -15.72 17.25 -17.71
N ASP A 289 -14.72 17.54 -16.89
CA ASP A 289 -13.76 18.62 -17.08
C ASP A 289 -12.60 18.23 -18.02
N GLY A 290 -12.56 16.99 -18.52
CA GLY A 290 -11.64 16.52 -19.57
C GLY A 290 -10.44 15.73 -19.09
N ALA A 291 -10.34 15.37 -17.80
CA ALA A 291 -9.30 14.54 -17.23
C ALA A 291 -9.76 13.08 -17.06
N THR A 292 -8.97 12.12 -17.54
CA THR A 292 -9.28 10.69 -17.46
C THR A 292 -8.36 9.97 -16.47
N PRO A 293 -8.87 9.05 -15.63
CA PRO A 293 -8.05 8.31 -14.68
C PRO A 293 -7.23 7.19 -15.34
N ILE A 294 -6.02 7.00 -14.86
CA ILE A 294 -5.31 5.74 -14.76
C ILE A 294 -5.60 5.23 -13.35
N VAL A 295 -5.84 3.95 -13.16
CA VAL A 295 -6.08 3.42 -11.81
C VAL A 295 -4.83 2.73 -11.31
N SER A 296 -4.34 3.15 -10.14
CA SER A 296 -3.17 2.55 -9.48
C SER A 296 -3.60 1.61 -8.34
N PHE A 297 -3.03 0.41 -8.37
CA PHE A 297 -3.19 -0.62 -7.34
C PHE A 297 -1.93 -0.68 -6.49
N GLY A 298 -2.07 -0.76 -5.16
CA GLY A 298 -0.95 -0.83 -4.23
C GLY A 298 -0.74 0.46 -3.44
N GLY A 299 0.46 1.03 -3.53
CA GLY A 299 0.90 2.20 -2.76
C GLY A 299 1.52 1.82 -1.42
N ALA A 300 1.99 2.83 -0.66
CA ALA A 300 2.73 2.65 0.60
C ALA A 300 1.92 2.00 1.72
N GLY A 301 0.60 1.99 1.65
CA GLY A 301 -0.28 1.56 2.74
C GLY A 301 -1.31 0.51 2.36
N GLY A 302 -1.79 -0.24 3.37
CA GLY A 302 -2.81 -1.27 3.18
C GLY A 302 -2.25 -2.61 2.70
N THR A 303 -3.14 -3.48 2.27
CA THR A 303 -2.78 -4.81 1.72
C THR A 303 -3.10 -4.83 0.23
N GLU A 304 -2.16 -5.24 -0.59
CA GLU A 304 -2.38 -5.37 -2.02
C GLU A 304 -3.29 -6.56 -2.36
N LEU A 305 -4.00 -6.47 -3.48
CA LEU A 305 -4.87 -7.55 -3.96
C LEU A 305 -4.11 -8.86 -4.21
N ALA A 306 -2.88 -8.77 -4.72
CA ALA A 306 -2.05 -9.96 -4.96
C ALA A 306 -1.70 -10.72 -3.68
N MET A 307 -1.52 -10.00 -2.56
CA MET A 307 -1.28 -10.60 -1.25
C MET A 307 -2.53 -11.19 -0.61
N ALA A 308 -3.72 -10.72 -1.00
CA ALA A 308 -4.99 -11.10 -0.38
C ALA A 308 -5.77 -12.16 -1.17
N CYS A 309 -5.64 -12.16 -2.49
CA CYS A 309 -6.25 -13.16 -3.36
C CYS A 309 -5.39 -14.44 -3.41
N THR A 310 -6.02 -15.60 -3.43
CA THR A 310 -5.30 -16.88 -3.33
C THR A 310 -5.14 -17.63 -4.66
N THR A 311 -5.73 -17.10 -5.74
CA THR A 311 -5.65 -17.70 -7.08
C THR A 311 -5.58 -16.64 -8.16
N GLU A 312 -4.88 -16.93 -9.27
CA GLU A 312 -4.82 -16.09 -10.46
C GLU A 312 -6.23 -15.62 -10.91
N SER A 313 -7.17 -16.54 -11.01
CA SER A 313 -8.54 -16.22 -11.46
C SER A 313 -9.28 -15.28 -10.51
N SER A 314 -9.09 -15.40 -9.18
CA SER A 314 -9.71 -14.48 -8.22
C SER A 314 -9.06 -13.10 -8.29
N LEU A 315 -7.76 -13.03 -8.43
CA LEU A 315 -7.01 -11.77 -8.57
C LEU A 315 -7.34 -11.07 -9.89
N GLN A 316 -7.35 -11.81 -11.01
CA GLN A 316 -7.78 -11.30 -12.30
C GLN A 316 -9.21 -10.72 -12.23
N ALA A 317 -10.14 -11.44 -11.60
CA ALA A 317 -11.52 -10.98 -11.46
C ALA A 317 -11.62 -9.70 -10.62
N ALA A 318 -10.80 -9.58 -9.57
CA ALA A 318 -10.74 -8.37 -8.75
C ALA A 318 -10.26 -7.17 -9.57
N TYR A 319 -9.13 -7.26 -10.27
CA TYR A 319 -8.64 -6.21 -11.16
C TYR A 319 -9.64 -5.88 -12.28
N GLN A 320 -10.21 -6.91 -12.93
CA GLN A 320 -11.19 -6.73 -14.02
C GLN A 320 -12.44 -6.00 -13.55
N SER A 321 -12.87 -6.21 -12.31
CA SER A 321 -14.03 -5.50 -11.74
C SER A 321 -13.81 -3.99 -11.70
N VAL A 322 -12.61 -3.55 -11.30
CA VAL A 322 -12.21 -2.14 -11.28
C VAL A 322 -12.11 -1.56 -12.70
N ILE A 323 -11.42 -2.25 -13.60
CA ILE A 323 -11.29 -1.85 -15.01
C ILE A 323 -12.66 -1.64 -15.63
N THR A 324 -13.59 -2.60 -15.42
CA THR A 324 -14.94 -2.56 -15.99
C THR A 324 -15.78 -1.47 -15.37
N HIS A 325 -15.75 -1.31 -14.06
CA HIS A 325 -16.55 -0.31 -13.33
C HIS A 325 -16.16 1.12 -13.73
N LEU A 326 -14.88 1.42 -13.74
CA LEU A 326 -14.38 2.76 -14.04
C LEU A 326 -14.20 3.02 -15.54
N GLY A 327 -14.27 1.98 -16.37
CA GLY A 327 -14.14 2.07 -17.83
C GLY A 327 -12.76 2.57 -18.25
N VAL A 328 -11.70 2.14 -17.54
CA VAL A 328 -10.32 2.52 -17.81
C VAL A 328 -9.65 1.56 -18.80
N THR A 329 -8.71 2.07 -19.56
CA THR A 329 -7.85 1.28 -20.47
C THR A 329 -6.39 1.31 -20.06
N HIS A 330 -6.09 1.89 -18.92
CA HIS A 330 -4.77 2.05 -18.38
C HIS A 330 -4.81 1.75 -16.88
N ILE A 331 -3.98 0.83 -16.43
CA ILE A 331 -3.82 0.48 -15.02
C ILE A 331 -2.35 0.58 -14.64
N ASP A 332 -2.13 0.85 -13.38
CA ASP A 332 -0.83 1.00 -12.77
C ASP A 332 -0.72 0.07 -11.56
N PHE A 333 0.48 -0.41 -11.27
CA PHE A 333 0.79 -1.19 -10.07
C PHE A 333 1.93 -0.51 -9.35
N ASP A 334 1.61 0.14 -8.25
CA ASP A 334 2.55 0.82 -7.38
C ASP A 334 2.97 -0.13 -6.26
N ILE A 335 4.18 -0.69 -6.39
CA ILE A 335 4.67 -1.76 -5.53
C ILE A 335 5.85 -1.25 -4.73
N GLU A 336 5.65 -1.16 -3.42
CA GLU A 336 6.57 -0.51 -2.51
C GLU A 336 7.01 -1.43 -1.36
N GLY A 337 8.25 -1.28 -0.94
CA GLY A 337 8.77 -1.97 0.24
C GLY A 337 8.73 -3.49 0.14
N ALA A 338 8.35 -4.15 1.22
CA ALA A 338 8.37 -5.61 1.34
C ALA A 338 7.60 -6.39 0.24
N PRO A 339 6.46 -5.92 -0.28
CA PRO A 339 5.77 -6.57 -1.41
C PRO A 339 6.63 -6.82 -2.65
N LEU A 340 7.71 -6.06 -2.88
CA LEU A 340 8.65 -6.33 -3.98
C LEU A 340 9.33 -7.69 -3.84
N ASP A 341 9.60 -8.14 -2.61
CA ASP A 341 10.28 -9.40 -2.31
C ASP A 341 9.33 -10.62 -2.26
N TYR A 342 8.00 -10.41 -2.31
CA TYR A 342 7.02 -11.49 -2.21
C TYR A 342 6.84 -12.21 -3.55
N THR A 343 7.83 -13.03 -3.90
CA THR A 343 7.91 -13.71 -5.20
C THR A 343 6.61 -14.45 -5.56
N SER A 344 5.97 -15.15 -4.62
CA SER A 344 4.72 -15.90 -4.90
C SER A 344 3.54 -14.98 -5.23
N ASP A 345 3.46 -13.82 -4.59
CA ASP A 345 2.38 -12.87 -4.79
C ASP A 345 2.62 -12.08 -6.08
N ASN A 346 3.89 -11.81 -6.38
CA ASN A 346 4.31 -11.21 -7.65
C ASN A 346 4.10 -12.17 -8.84
N ASP A 347 4.41 -13.48 -8.70
CA ASP A 347 4.03 -14.50 -9.69
C ASP A 347 2.52 -14.48 -9.95
N LEU A 348 1.72 -14.47 -8.88
CA LEU A 348 0.27 -14.42 -8.99
C LEU A 348 -0.21 -13.14 -9.70
N ARG A 349 0.40 -12.00 -9.37
CA ARG A 349 0.14 -10.70 -10.01
C ARG A 349 0.42 -10.76 -11.50
N PHE A 350 1.59 -11.23 -11.92
CA PHE A 350 1.96 -11.25 -13.33
C PHE A 350 1.14 -12.24 -14.14
N GLN A 351 0.77 -13.38 -13.57
CA GLN A 351 -0.17 -14.30 -14.20
C GLN A 351 -1.55 -13.66 -14.39
N ALA A 352 -2.05 -12.93 -13.40
CA ALA A 352 -3.32 -12.20 -13.50
C ALA A 352 -3.24 -11.04 -14.51
N ILE A 353 -2.13 -10.30 -14.56
CA ILE A 353 -1.89 -9.23 -15.56
C ILE A 353 -1.93 -9.82 -16.97
N LYS A 354 -1.22 -10.90 -17.23
CA LYS A 354 -1.23 -11.59 -18.52
C LYS A 354 -2.63 -12.03 -18.94
N ALA A 355 -3.44 -12.52 -17.99
CA ALA A 355 -4.83 -12.89 -18.26
C ALA A 355 -5.71 -11.65 -18.53
N LEU A 356 -5.46 -10.52 -17.84
CA LEU A 356 -6.13 -9.25 -18.10
C LEU A 356 -5.82 -8.71 -19.49
N GLU A 357 -4.57 -8.77 -19.93
CA GLU A 357 -4.14 -8.36 -21.28
C GLU A 357 -4.85 -9.16 -22.37
N ALA A 358 -5.01 -10.47 -22.16
CA ALA A 358 -5.74 -11.32 -23.07
C ALA A 358 -7.25 -11.00 -23.12
N ALA A 359 -7.83 -10.61 -21.97
CA ALA A 359 -9.24 -10.28 -21.84
C ALA A 359 -9.57 -8.85 -22.32
N ASN A 360 -8.59 -7.93 -22.28
CA ASN A 360 -8.75 -6.52 -22.60
C ASN A 360 -7.74 -6.07 -23.67
N PRO A 361 -7.96 -6.38 -24.96
CA PRO A 361 -7.06 -5.96 -26.03
C PRO A 361 -6.88 -4.43 -26.03
N GLY A 362 -5.63 -3.99 -25.92
CA GLY A 362 -5.27 -2.57 -25.83
C GLY A 362 -5.20 -2.01 -24.41
N LEU A 363 -5.34 -2.84 -23.38
CA LEU A 363 -5.02 -2.47 -22.01
C LEU A 363 -3.53 -2.09 -21.92
N VAL A 364 -3.25 -0.95 -21.33
CA VAL A 364 -1.89 -0.48 -21.02
C VAL A 364 -1.62 -0.79 -19.55
N VAL A 365 -0.45 -1.35 -19.27
CA VAL A 365 -0.01 -1.72 -17.92
C VAL A 365 1.27 -0.98 -17.60
N SER A 366 1.27 -0.20 -16.52
CA SER A 366 2.47 0.36 -15.91
C SER A 366 2.74 -0.25 -14.55
N VAL A 367 4.00 -0.26 -14.17
CA VAL A 367 4.45 -0.55 -12.81
C VAL A 367 5.17 0.67 -12.27
N THR A 368 4.91 1.00 -11.02
CA THR A 368 5.55 2.12 -10.31
C THR A 368 6.39 1.55 -9.18
N LEU A 369 7.68 1.89 -9.17
CA LEU A 369 8.68 1.24 -8.34
C LEU A 369 9.58 2.25 -7.63
N PRO A 370 10.00 1.97 -6.38
CA PRO A 370 11.05 2.72 -5.70
C PRO A 370 12.36 2.70 -6.51
N VAL A 371 13.06 3.81 -6.50
CA VAL A 371 14.30 3.98 -7.26
C VAL A 371 15.31 4.79 -6.46
N LEU A 372 16.58 4.61 -6.77
CA LEU A 372 17.66 5.54 -6.41
C LEU A 372 18.14 6.26 -7.67
N PRO A 373 18.88 7.36 -7.57
CA PRO A 373 19.50 7.98 -8.75
C PRO A 373 20.40 7.01 -9.55
N SER A 374 20.90 5.94 -8.89
CA SER A 374 21.65 4.86 -9.53
C SER A 374 20.78 3.80 -10.25
N GLY A 375 19.48 3.95 -10.26
CA GLY A 375 18.51 3.01 -10.81
C GLY A 375 17.76 2.20 -9.74
N LEU A 376 16.97 1.21 -10.20
CA LEU A 376 16.24 0.30 -9.33
C LEU A 376 17.19 -0.49 -8.41
N ALA A 377 16.76 -0.72 -7.18
CA ALA A 377 17.43 -1.63 -6.27
C ALA A 377 17.27 -3.11 -6.74
N ALA A 378 17.92 -4.04 -6.06
CA ALA A 378 17.97 -5.43 -6.51
C ALA A 378 16.58 -6.10 -6.56
N ASP A 379 15.70 -5.76 -5.65
CA ASP A 379 14.31 -6.20 -5.56
C ASP A 379 13.46 -5.70 -6.75
N GLY A 380 13.56 -4.41 -7.08
CA GLY A 380 12.90 -3.84 -8.26
C GLY A 380 13.38 -4.48 -9.57
N VAL A 381 14.68 -4.76 -9.70
CA VAL A 381 15.21 -5.51 -10.86
C VAL A 381 14.68 -6.94 -10.86
N ALA A 382 14.63 -7.62 -9.70
CA ALA A 382 14.10 -8.97 -9.59
C ALA A 382 12.60 -9.02 -9.94
N PHE A 383 11.82 -8.02 -9.53
CA PHE A 383 10.41 -7.87 -9.86
C PHE A 383 10.19 -7.78 -11.38
N LEU A 384 10.97 -6.96 -12.09
CA LEU A 384 10.88 -6.86 -13.55
C LEU A 384 11.30 -8.16 -14.26
N ASN A 385 12.36 -8.82 -13.77
CA ASN A 385 12.79 -10.14 -14.28
C ASN A 385 11.65 -11.18 -14.15
N LEU A 386 10.91 -11.17 -13.06
CA LEU A 386 9.80 -12.06 -12.81
C LEU A 386 8.63 -11.78 -13.78
N ALA A 387 8.28 -10.50 -13.98
CA ALA A 387 7.27 -10.10 -14.97
C ALA A 387 7.58 -10.65 -16.37
N LYS A 388 8.84 -10.53 -16.79
CA LYS A 388 9.31 -11.08 -18.05
C LYS A 388 9.23 -12.60 -18.09
N GLN A 389 9.61 -13.29 -17.02
CA GLN A 389 9.59 -14.76 -16.92
C GLN A 389 8.17 -15.28 -17.05
N ASP A 390 7.18 -14.66 -16.43
CA ASP A 390 5.76 -15.02 -16.49
C ASP A 390 5.11 -14.60 -17.81
N GLY A 391 5.76 -13.71 -18.53
CA GLY A 391 5.30 -13.22 -19.83
C GLY A 391 4.17 -12.20 -19.70
N ALA A 392 4.10 -11.48 -18.59
CA ALA A 392 3.32 -10.25 -18.47
C ALA A 392 3.99 -9.14 -19.29
N ARG A 393 3.18 -8.32 -19.97
CA ARG A 393 3.69 -7.16 -20.69
C ARG A 393 3.66 -5.95 -19.74
N ILE A 394 4.81 -5.33 -19.56
CA ILE A 394 4.92 -4.03 -18.89
C ILE A 394 5.14 -2.99 -19.99
N ASP A 395 4.15 -2.12 -20.19
CA ASP A 395 4.22 -1.08 -21.23
C ASP A 395 5.05 0.11 -20.75
N LEU A 396 5.09 0.36 -19.42
CA LEU A 396 5.81 1.49 -18.85
C LEU A 396 6.30 1.18 -17.44
N ILE A 397 7.57 1.44 -17.20
CA ILE A 397 8.20 1.39 -15.88
C ILE A 397 8.28 2.82 -15.36
N ASN A 398 7.43 3.15 -14.40
CA ASN A 398 7.43 4.45 -13.74
C ASN A 398 8.31 4.39 -12.48
N VAL A 399 9.10 5.40 -12.22
CA VAL A 399 10.00 5.41 -11.07
C VAL A 399 9.62 6.50 -10.07
N MET A 400 9.58 6.15 -8.80
CA MET A 400 9.35 7.06 -7.69
C MET A 400 10.64 7.83 -7.39
N ALA A 401 10.83 8.95 -8.09
CA ALA A 401 12.02 9.80 -8.00
C ALA A 401 11.93 10.73 -6.78
N MET A 402 11.90 10.14 -5.58
CA MET A 402 11.68 10.79 -4.29
C MET A 402 12.28 9.97 -3.14
N ASP A 403 12.44 10.57 -1.98
CA ASP A 403 12.81 9.94 -0.71
C ASP A 403 14.06 9.03 -0.79
N TYR A 404 15.06 9.47 -1.52
CA TYR A 404 16.33 8.73 -1.73
C TYR A 404 17.18 8.58 -0.47
N GLY A 405 16.90 9.39 0.55
CA GLY A 405 17.59 9.39 1.84
C GLY A 405 18.36 10.68 2.14
N SER A 406 18.66 10.90 3.42
CA SER A 406 19.21 12.15 3.95
C SER A 406 20.57 12.61 3.38
N SER A 407 21.24 11.77 2.60
CA SER A 407 22.46 12.13 1.86
C SER A 407 22.20 12.86 0.55
N PHE A 408 20.98 12.83 0.04
CA PHE A 408 20.58 13.50 -1.20
C PHE A 408 20.01 14.89 -0.88
N THR A 409 20.84 15.90 -0.99
CA THR A 409 20.52 17.30 -0.63
C THR A 409 20.76 18.25 -1.80
N GLY A 410 20.90 17.70 -3.00
CA GLY A 410 21.31 18.42 -4.21
C GLY A 410 20.16 18.79 -5.13
N ASP A 411 20.45 18.72 -6.41
CA ASP A 411 19.52 18.99 -7.51
C ASP A 411 18.61 17.78 -7.73
N MET A 412 17.42 17.81 -7.12
CA MET A 412 16.47 16.69 -7.19
C MET A 412 15.94 16.46 -8.60
N GLY A 413 15.93 17.47 -9.45
CA GLY A 413 15.62 17.32 -10.89
C GLY A 413 16.66 16.48 -11.61
N GLN A 414 17.95 16.72 -11.35
CA GLN A 414 19.03 15.92 -11.93
C GLN A 414 19.07 14.49 -11.36
N GLU A 415 18.76 14.30 -10.06
CA GLU A 415 18.66 12.97 -9.47
C GLU A 415 17.51 12.16 -10.09
N ALA A 416 16.35 12.80 -10.36
CA ALA A 416 15.23 12.16 -11.05
C ALA A 416 15.59 11.76 -12.50
N ILE A 417 16.32 12.61 -13.22
CA ILE A 417 16.84 12.30 -14.58
C ILE A 417 17.79 11.09 -14.50
N SER A 418 18.73 11.11 -13.56
CA SER A 418 19.68 10.00 -13.37
C SER A 418 18.98 8.69 -13.05
N ALA A 419 17.96 8.71 -12.21
CA ALA A 419 17.13 7.55 -11.89
C ALA A 419 16.48 6.95 -13.14
N ALA A 420 15.90 7.77 -14.00
CA ALA A 420 15.30 7.34 -15.27
C ALA A 420 16.32 6.74 -16.25
N GLU A 421 17.49 7.36 -16.40
CA GLU A 421 18.57 6.89 -17.28
C GLU A 421 19.11 5.53 -16.86
N ASN A 422 19.34 5.36 -15.55
CA ASN A 422 19.84 4.12 -15.00
C ASN A 422 18.78 3.01 -15.03
N THR A 423 17.51 3.35 -14.76
CA THR A 423 16.39 2.38 -14.89
C THR A 423 16.23 1.90 -16.33
N LEU A 424 16.30 2.78 -17.32
CA LEU A 424 16.28 2.35 -18.74
C LEU A 424 17.44 1.41 -19.05
N THR A 425 18.61 1.66 -18.50
CA THR A 425 19.78 0.80 -18.69
C THR A 425 19.54 -0.59 -18.12
N GLN A 426 18.89 -0.69 -16.95
CA GLN A 426 18.52 -1.96 -16.31
C GLN A 426 17.39 -2.66 -17.09
N ALA A 427 16.34 -1.95 -17.46
CA ALA A 427 15.20 -2.49 -18.21
C ALA A 427 15.62 -3.13 -19.54
N LYS A 428 16.61 -2.56 -20.24
CA LYS A 428 17.16 -3.12 -21.49
C LYS A 428 17.80 -4.49 -21.33
N ALA A 429 18.17 -4.92 -20.14
CA ALA A 429 18.63 -6.28 -19.90
C ALA A 429 17.50 -7.30 -20.11
N ASP A 430 16.26 -6.92 -19.80
CA ASP A 430 15.07 -7.73 -19.96
C ASP A 430 14.36 -7.47 -21.29
N TRP A 431 14.17 -6.21 -21.63
CA TRP A 431 13.51 -5.75 -22.86
C TRP A 431 14.46 -4.86 -23.68
N SER A 432 15.33 -5.50 -24.47
CA SER A 432 16.38 -4.82 -25.21
C SER A 432 15.87 -3.78 -26.24
N GLY A 433 14.58 -3.80 -26.54
CA GLY A 433 13.90 -2.83 -27.40
C GLY A 433 13.42 -1.58 -26.69
N ASP A 434 13.48 -1.52 -25.36
CA ASP A 434 12.99 -0.39 -24.59
C ASP A 434 13.77 0.88 -24.87
N THR A 435 13.02 1.97 -24.80
CA THR A 435 13.50 3.34 -24.95
C THR A 435 12.92 4.19 -23.80
N TYR A 436 13.23 5.47 -23.77
CA TYR A 436 12.59 6.36 -22.79
C TYR A 436 11.06 6.42 -22.95
N ALA A 437 10.50 6.03 -24.09
CA ALA A 437 9.05 5.90 -24.24
C ALA A 437 8.41 4.81 -23.34
N ASN A 438 9.22 3.92 -22.76
CA ASN A 438 8.80 2.89 -21.81
C ASN A 438 9.12 3.26 -20.35
N ILE A 439 9.65 4.45 -20.11
CA ILE A 439 10.00 4.95 -18.77
C ILE A 439 9.08 6.11 -18.40
N GLY A 440 8.63 6.11 -17.14
CA GLY A 440 7.94 7.21 -16.50
C GLY A 440 8.73 7.71 -15.29
N VAL A 441 8.51 8.97 -14.90
CA VAL A 441 9.15 9.59 -13.75
C VAL A 441 8.12 10.31 -12.89
N THR A 442 8.15 10.01 -11.59
CA THR A 442 7.24 10.56 -10.59
C THR A 442 8.02 11.11 -9.40
N PRO A 443 8.42 12.39 -9.39
CA PRO A 443 8.94 13.03 -8.18
C PRO A 443 7.84 13.37 -7.18
N MET A 444 8.20 13.53 -5.91
CA MET A 444 7.36 14.16 -4.89
C MET A 444 7.61 15.66 -4.91
N ILE A 445 6.60 16.45 -5.24
CA ILE A 445 6.73 17.91 -5.41
C ILE A 445 6.86 18.63 -4.06
N GLY A 446 7.72 19.63 -4.01
CA GLY A 446 8.01 20.37 -2.78
C GLY A 446 8.87 19.58 -1.81
N GLN A 447 8.59 19.74 -0.52
CA GLN A 447 9.26 19.00 0.55
C GLN A 447 8.88 17.53 0.48
N ASN A 448 9.86 16.64 0.44
CA ASN A 448 9.65 15.19 0.50
C ASN A 448 9.45 14.70 1.94
N ASP A 449 9.06 13.45 2.15
CA ASP A 449 8.98 12.83 3.48
C ASP A 449 10.36 12.83 4.14
N ASN A 450 11.41 12.59 3.35
CA ASN A 450 12.76 12.90 3.77
C ASN A 450 13.00 14.43 3.74
N SER A 451 13.06 15.06 4.90
CA SER A 451 13.18 16.52 5.04
C SER A 451 14.46 17.13 4.44
N ALA A 452 15.45 16.33 4.03
CA ALA A 452 16.64 16.80 3.32
C ALA A 452 16.39 17.04 1.83
N GLU A 453 15.30 16.50 1.29
CA GLU A 453 14.96 16.52 -0.13
C GLU A 453 13.84 17.51 -0.41
N VAL A 454 14.07 18.40 -1.36
CA VAL A 454 13.06 19.38 -1.82
C VAL A 454 13.07 19.39 -3.34
N PHE A 455 11.97 18.96 -3.95
CA PHE A 455 11.79 19.05 -5.39
C PHE A 455 11.10 20.38 -5.74
N SER A 456 11.85 21.29 -6.29
CA SER A 456 11.42 22.67 -6.59
C SER A 456 10.76 22.79 -7.97
N GLU A 457 10.12 23.95 -8.23
CA GLU A 457 9.63 24.28 -9.58
C GLU A 457 10.74 24.31 -10.63
N SER A 458 11.97 24.71 -10.25
CA SER A 458 13.13 24.68 -11.16
C SER A 458 13.54 23.25 -11.51
N ASP A 459 13.45 22.32 -10.57
CA ASP A 459 13.70 20.90 -10.81
C ASP A 459 12.64 20.32 -11.76
N ALA A 460 11.37 20.71 -11.57
CA ALA A 460 10.28 20.34 -12.46
C ALA A 460 10.51 20.84 -13.90
N GLN A 461 10.93 22.10 -14.07
CA GLN A 461 11.25 22.67 -15.39
C GLN A 461 12.43 21.97 -16.05
N ALA A 462 13.47 21.62 -15.30
CA ALA A 462 14.62 20.87 -15.80
C ALA A 462 14.21 19.45 -16.24
N LEU A 463 13.42 18.76 -15.41
CA LEU A 463 12.91 17.42 -15.71
C LEU A 463 12.02 17.42 -16.97
N VAL A 464 11.09 18.37 -17.11
CA VAL A 464 10.24 18.51 -18.31
C VAL A 464 11.08 18.76 -19.56
N SER A 465 12.07 19.66 -19.50
CA SER A 465 12.94 19.96 -20.63
C SER A 465 13.76 18.74 -21.08
N TRP A 466 14.26 17.97 -20.14
CA TRP A 466 14.94 16.71 -20.43
C TRP A 466 13.97 15.67 -21.01
N ALA A 467 12.79 15.51 -20.42
CA ALA A 467 11.77 14.57 -20.86
C ALA A 467 11.33 14.81 -22.31
N ASP A 468 11.14 16.08 -22.72
CA ASP A 468 10.86 16.45 -24.10
C ASP A 468 11.99 16.01 -25.05
N SER A 469 13.24 16.21 -24.64
CA SER A 469 14.41 15.82 -25.43
C SER A 469 14.59 14.31 -25.52
N ALA A 470 14.24 13.58 -24.46
CA ALA A 470 14.35 12.13 -24.35
C ALA A 470 13.14 11.39 -24.96
N HIS A 471 12.03 12.08 -25.21
CA HIS A 471 10.72 11.48 -25.56
C HIS A 471 10.26 10.47 -24.52
N LEU A 472 10.21 10.92 -23.26
CA LEU A 472 9.83 10.11 -22.11
C LEU A 472 8.40 9.55 -22.27
N GLY A 473 8.12 8.35 -21.78
CA GLY A 473 6.80 7.73 -21.86
C GLY A 473 5.75 8.43 -21.02
N ARG A 474 6.13 8.85 -19.80
CA ARG A 474 5.23 9.54 -18.85
C ARG A 474 5.99 10.48 -17.93
N LEU A 475 5.38 11.61 -17.66
CA LEU A 475 5.66 12.45 -16.51
C LEU A 475 4.49 12.38 -15.53
N ALA A 476 4.78 12.18 -14.26
CA ALA A 476 3.82 12.28 -13.18
C ALA A 476 4.47 12.98 -11.98
N PHE A 477 3.75 13.18 -10.91
CA PHE A 477 4.28 13.64 -9.63
C PHE A 477 3.34 13.23 -8.49
N TRP A 478 3.89 13.06 -7.32
CA TRP A 478 3.15 12.90 -6.08
C TRP A 478 3.04 14.26 -5.40
N SER A 479 1.87 14.90 -5.25
CA SER A 479 0.58 14.59 -5.84
C SER A 479 -0.15 15.89 -6.20
N VAL A 480 -1.22 15.81 -6.98
CA VAL A 480 -2.07 16.97 -7.28
C VAL A 480 -2.63 17.60 -6.00
N ASP A 481 -2.93 16.79 -5.00
CA ASP A 481 -3.40 17.23 -3.68
C ASP A 481 -2.43 18.20 -3.01
N ARG A 482 -1.14 17.99 -3.24
CA ARG A 482 -0.03 18.79 -2.70
C ARG A 482 0.30 20.02 -3.53
N ASP A 483 -0.21 20.15 -4.77
CA ASP A 483 0.15 21.24 -5.69
C ASP A 483 -0.50 22.57 -5.32
N GLN A 484 -0.27 22.97 -4.05
CA GLN A 484 -0.77 24.21 -3.45
C GLN A 484 0.11 24.65 -2.29
N PRO A 485 0.10 25.97 -1.96
CA PRO A 485 0.78 26.48 -0.78
C PRO A 485 0.08 26.01 0.49
N CYS A 486 0.85 25.78 1.56
CA CYS A 486 0.29 25.46 2.87
C CYS A 486 -0.47 26.65 3.45
N SER A 487 -1.77 26.50 3.67
CA SER A 487 -2.63 27.53 4.26
C SER A 487 -3.92 26.95 4.81
N GLY A 488 -4.38 27.45 5.95
CA GLY A 488 -5.67 27.05 6.54
C GLY A 488 -5.74 25.57 6.87
N SER A 489 -6.63 24.82 6.21
CA SER A 489 -6.76 23.37 6.36
C SER A 489 -5.75 22.56 5.52
N ALA A 490 -5.18 23.14 4.48
CA ALA A 490 -4.10 22.54 3.72
C ALA A 490 -2.78 22.75 4.47
N SER A 491 -2.44 21.82 5.35
CA SER A 491 -1.21 21.86 6.16
C SER A 491 -0.62 20.46 6.28
N GLY A 492 0.70 20.38 6.17
CA GLY A 492 1.43 19.11 6.20
C GLY A 492 1.54 18.43 4.83
N LEU A 493 2.45 17.50 4.75
CA LEU A 493 2.90 16.85 3.53
C LEU A 493 1.78 16.26 2.66
N PRO A 494 0.71 15.63 3.20
CA PRO A 494 -0.36 15.08 2.34
C PRO A 494 -1.20 16.14 1.62
N ALA A 495 -1.23 17.38 2.13
CA ALA A 495 -2.18 18.38 1.67
C ALA A 495 -1.57 19.61 1.01
N CYS A 496 -0.25 19.79 1.05
CA CYS A 496 0.46 20.92 0.43
C CYS A 496 1.95 20.60 0.23
N SER A 497 2.61 21.35 -0.65
CA SER A 497 4.01 21.09 -1.01
C SER A 497 5.06 21.53 0.01
N GLU A 498 4.64 22.28 1.03
CA GLU A 498 5.51 22.90 2.05
C GLU A 498 6.61 23.83 1.50
N ILE A 499 6.48 24.27 0.25
CA ILE A 499 7.31 25.31 -0.36
C ILE A 499 6.47 26.53 -0.77
N SER A 500 7.14 27.61 -1.13
CA SER A 500 6.47 28.80 -1.65
C SER A 500 6.12 28.59 -3.13
N GLN A 501 4.84 28.46 -3.42
CA GLN A 501 4.28 28.35 -4.77
C GLN A 501 2.88 28.94 -4.84
N SER A 502 2.31 29.03 -6.04
CA SER A 502 0.87 29.22 -6.26
C SER A 502 0.19 27.86 -6.52
N ALA A 503 -1.12 27.77 -6.30
CA ALA A 503 -1.83 26.55 -6.62
C ALA A 503 -1.69 26.15 -8.09
N LEU A 504 -1.43 24.88 -8.33
CA LEU A 504 -1.24 24.25 -9.65
C LEU A 504 0.01 24.75 -10.43
N ASP A 505 1.04 25.24 -9.77
CA ASP A 505 2.24 25.65 -10.47
C ASP A 505 3.00 24.42 -11.03
N PHE A 506 3.10 23.32 -10.28
CA PHE A 506 3.67 22.07 -10.80
C PHE A 506 2.79 21.46 -11.90
N THR A 507 1.48 21.41 -11.75
CA THR A 507 0.56 20.94 -12.80
C THR A 507 0.82 21.70 -14.11
N LYS A 508 0.95 23.04 -14.08
CA LYS A 508 1.21 23.84 -15.29
C LYS A 508 2.59 23.55 -15.88
N ILE A 509 3.61 23.34 -15.04
CA ILE A 509 4.96 23.02 -15.52
C ILE A 509 4.93 21.65 -16.22
N PHE A 510 4.35 20.64 -15.60
CA PHE A 510 4.29 19.28 -16.16
C PHE A 510 3.39 19.23 -17.41
N ASP A 511 2.25 19.95 -17.44
CA ASP A 511 1.37 20.04 -18.61
C ASP A 511 2.05 20.70 -19.84
N SER A 512 3.19 21.36 -19.66
CA SER A 512 3.98 21.87 -20.76
C SER A 512 4.77 20.78 -21.51
N TYR A 513 4.84 19.57 -20.97
CA TYR A 513 5.45 18.41 -21.62
C TYR A 513 4.72 18.06 -22.92
N SER A 514 5.43 18.08 -24.03
CA SER A 514 4.86 17.83 -25.36
C SER A 514 4.97 16.36 -25.80
N GLY A 515 5.86 15.58 -25.21
CA GLY A 515 6.05 14.15 -25.40
C GLY A 515 6.86 13.71 -26.57
#